data_1fd9332a997954e3fdc2101bb66f07de
#
_entry.id   1fd9332a997954e3fdc2101bb66f07de
#
_cell.length_a   1.000
_cell.length_b   1.000
_cell.length_c   1.000
_cell.angle_alpha   90.00
_cell.angle_beta   90.00
_cell.angle_gamma   90.00
#
_symmetry.space_group_name_H-M   'P 1'
#
loop_
_entity.id
_entity.type
_entity.pdbx_description
1 polymer ?
#
loop_
_entity_poly.entity_id
_entity_poly.type
_entity_poly.pdbx_seq_one_letter_code
_entity_poly.pdbx_strand_id
1 'polypeptide(L)'
;MLQALASDIDHTLFFQERNPQISIQDCQAIQNYQNQGYLFGLCSGRPYQGVVHLSDQIHPDFYIITSGALILDRALHVIYEKFIDHQILHQLFYQYNQHALIIIHASHHLTYKTDKEFVEDDCYLISDLQDFEDSAYGISLVFHDETTALQETQKINQTFKEIEAFQNKDSIDIVPKGCSKGEALKRVKDYYQITSLAGIGDSYNDLSMLTNVDIPITFVDAPQTLQDITLYHVHSVAEAIANLKCYNKIE
;
A
#
# COMPACT_ATOMS: atom_id res chain seq x y z
N MET A 1 -13.78 -20.29 -11.22
CA MET A 1 -13.45 -18.85 -11.33
C MET A 1 -12.39 -18.53 -10.28
N LEU A 2 -11.31 -17.83 -10.66
CA LEU A 2 -10.27 -17.46 -9.69
C LEU A 2 -10.66 -16.14 -9.00
N GLN A 3 -10.81 -16.18 -7.70
CA GLN A 3 -11.12 -15.02 -6.87
C GLN A 3 -9.89 -14.58 -6.08
N ALA A 4 -9.79 -13.27 -5.83
CA ALA A 4 -8.75 -12.72 -4.98
C ALA A 4 -9.31 -11.64 -4.03
N LEU A 5 -8.65 -11.47 -2.90
CA LEU A 5 -8.84 -10.36 -1.96
C LEU A 5 -7.51 -9.64 -1.77
N ALA A 6 -7.48 -8.34 -2.06
CA ALA A 6 -6.38 -7.45 -1.73
C ALA A 6 -6.72 -6.67 -0.45
N SER A 7 -5.81 -6.66 0.51
CA SER A 7 -5.97 -5.94 1.77
C SER A 7 -4.94 -4.82 1.88
N ASP A 8 -5.40 -3.63 2.24
CA ASP A 8 -4.50 -2.66 2.86
C ASP A 8 -3.92 -3.22 4.16
N ILE A 9 -2.87 -2.58 4.67
CA ILE A 9 -2.14 -3.04 5.87
C ILE A 9 -2.55 -2.24 7.10
N ASP A 10 -2.22 -0.96 7.13
CA ASP A 10 -2.33 -0.13 8.32
C ASP A 10 -3.78 0.17 8.68
N HIS A 11 -4.17 -0.09 9.93
CA HIS A 11 -5.56 0.03 10.42
C HIS A 11 -6.60 -0.83 9.69
N THR A 12 -6.16 -1.67 8.74
CA THR A 12 -6.99 -2.63 8.02
C THR A 12 -6.70 -4.05 8.48
N LEU A 13 -5.48 -4.53 8.30
CA LEU A 13 -5.03 -5.87 8.72
C LEU A 13 -4.08 -5.80 9.92
N PHE A 14 -3.24 -4.78 9.97
CA PHE A 14 -2.19 -4.57 10.95
C PHE A 14 -2.52 -3.39 11.86
N PHE A 15 -2.41 -3.60 13.19
CA PHE A 15 -2.67 -2.59 14.20
C PHE A 15 -1.49 -2.56 15.18
N GLN A 16 -0.68 -1.51 15.11
CA GLN A 16 0.55 -1.39 15.89
C GLN A 16 0.32 -1.47 17.41
N GLU A 17 -0.82 -0.97 17.89
CA GLU A 17 -1.21 -0.95 19.29
C GLU A 17 -1.74 -2.29 19.82
N ARG A 18 -1.96 -3.29 18.95
CA ARG A 18 -2.49 -4.62 19.32
C ARG A 18 -1.38 -5.63 19.57
N ASN A 19 -1.70 -6.66 20.33
CA ASN A 19 -0.85 -7.83 20.49
C ASN A 19 -1.70 -9.12 20.49
N PRO A 20 -1.66 -9.97 19.44
CA PRO A 20 -0.84 -9.79 18.24
C PRO A 20 -1.33 -8.64 17.34
N GLN A 21 -0.42 -8.05 16.56
CA GLN A 21 -0.70 -6.92 15.67
C GLN A 21 -1.64 -7.27 14.52
N ILE A 22 -1.57 -8.50 14.02
CA ILE A 22 -2.58 -9.10 13.14
C ILE A 22 -3.40 -10.08 13.98
N SER A 23 -4.72 -9.98 13.94
CA SER A 23 -5.56 -10.85 14.75
C SER A 23 -5.44 -12.31 14.32
N ILE A 24 -5.47 -13.24 15.30
CA ILE A 24 -5.46 -14.69 15.03
C ILE A 24 -6.64 -15.08 14.13
N GLN A 25 -7.78 -14.41 14.29
CA GLN A 25 -8.98 -14.67 13.48
C GLN A 25 -8.77 -14.28 12.02
N ASP A 26 -8.12 -13.14 11.76
CA ASP A 26 -7.80 -12.71 10.40
C ASP A 26 -6.78 -13.66 9.75
N CYS A 27 -5.72 -14.05 10.47
CA CYS A 27 -4.75 -15.02 9.97
C CYS A 27 -5.42 -16.36 9.59
N GLN A 28 -6.30 -16.88 10.44
CA GLN A 28 -7.03 -18.14 10.19
C GLN A 28 -7.99 -18.00 9.01
N ALA A 29 -8.70 -16.87 8.90
CA ALA A 29 -9.62 -16.62 7.80
C ALA A 29 -8.89 -16.54 6.46
N ILE A 30 -7.76 -15.84 6.41
CA ILE A 30 -6.88 -15.72 5.24
C ILE A 30 -6.36 -17.10 4.82
N GLN A 31 -5.80 -17.86 5.76
CA GLN A 31 -5.31 -19.21 5.46
C GLN A 31 -6.42 -20.12 4.92
N ASN A 32 -7.61 -20.07 5.52
CA ASN A 32 -8.76 -20.84 5.06
C ASN A 32 -9.27 -20.39 3.68
N TYR A 33 -9.12 -19.12 3.33
CA TYR A 33 -9.45 -18.57 2.04
C TYR A 33 -8.48 -19.09 0.96
N GLN A 34 -7.18 -19.03 1.24
CA GLN A 34 -6.14 -19.53 0.36
C GLN A 34 -6.23 -21.07 0.17
N ASN A 35 -6.54 -21.83 1.22
CA ASN A 35 -6.74 -23.28 1.14
C ASN A 35 -7.91 -23.70 0.22
N GLN A 36 -8.82 -22.80 -0.08
CA GLN A 36 -9.90 -23.00 -1.05
C GLN A 36 -9.49 -22.67 -2.50
N GLY A 37 -8.24 -22.29 -2.71
CA GLY A 37 -7.67 -21.94 -4.02
C GLY A 37 -7.90 -20.48 -4.42
N TYR A 38 -8.29 -19.60 -3.48
CA TYR A 38 -8.39 -18.16 -3.69
C TYR A 38 -7.08 -17.47 -3.36
N LEU A 39 -6.85 -16.29 -3.94
CA LEU A 39 -5.63 -15.52 -3.71
C LEU A 39 -5.88 -14.43 -2.66
N PHE A 40 -4.89 -14.24 -1.78
CA PHE A 40 -4.86 -13.13 -0.85
C PHE A 40 -3.57 -12.32 -1.05
N GLY A 41 -3.68 -10.99 -1.16
CA GLY A 41 -2.53 -10.12 -1.34
C GLY A 41 -2.55 -8.89 -0.46
N LEU A 42 -1.37 -8.31 -0.26
CA LEU A 42 -1.18 -7.04 0.45
C LEU A 42 -1.07 -5.89 -0.55
N CYS A 43 -1.64 -4.73 -0.19
CA CYS A 43 -1.68 -3.55 -1.04
C CYS A 43 -1.40 -2.29 -0.22
N SER A 44 -0.16 -1.80 -0.19
CA SER A 44 0.28 -0.76 0.74
C SER A 44 1.15 0.33 0.11
N GLY A 45 1.17 1.50 0.75
CA GLY A 45 2.15 2.57 0.50
C GLY A 45 3.52 2.30 1.11
N ARG A 46 3.63 1.35 2.04
CA ARG A 46 4.88 1.01 2.73
C ARG A 46 5.99 0.59 1.77
N PRO A 47 7.28 0.83 2.13
CA PRO A 47 8.43 0.24 1.44
C PRO A 47 8.48 -1.28 1.63
N TYR A 48 9.36 -1.95 0.87
CA TYR A 48 9.50 -3.40 0.86
C TYR A 48 9.67 -3.99 2.27
N GLN A 49 10.59 -3.45 3.08
CA GLN A 49 10.86 -3.94 4.43
C GLN A 49 9.63 -3.84 5.34
N GLY A 50 8.85 -2.76 5.18
CA GLY A 50 7.61 -2.55 5.94
C GLY A 50 6.48 -3.53 5.62
N VAL A 51 6.63 -4.36 4.59
CA VAL A 51 5.59 -5.30 4.13
C VAL A 51 6.02 -6.76 4.28
N VAL A 52 7.25 -7.09 3.85
CA VAL A 52 7.68 -8.49 3.68
C VAL A 52 7.76 -9.25 5.00
N HIS A 53 8.11 -8.60 6.11
CA HIS A 53 8.14 -9.25 7.42
C HIS A 53 6.74 -9.72 7.89
N LEU A 54 5.65 -9.17 7.33
CA LEU A 54 4.29 -9.63 7.63
C LEU A 54 3.98 -10.98 6.96
N SER A 55 4.77 -11.38 5.95
CA SER A 55 4.59 -12.64 5.21
C SER A 55 4.71 -13.86 6.09
N ASP A 56 5.47 -13.81 7.16
CA ASP A 56 5.66 -14.93 8.10
C ASP A 56 4.35 -15.33 8.82
N GLN A 57 3.38 -14.41 8.90
CA GLN A 57 2.11 -14.64 9.56
C GLN A 57 0.97 -15.01 8.61
N ILE A 58 0.96 -14.47 7.38
CA ILE A 58 -0.20 -14.56 6.47
C ILE A 58 0.10 -15.12 5.09
N HIS A 59 1.38 -15.24 4.69
CA HIS A 59 1.83 -15.82 3.41
C HIS A 59 1.08 -15.30 2.18
N PRO A 60 1.13 -14.00 1.85
CA PRO A 60 0.40 -13.43 0.72
C PRO A 60 0.78 -14.06 -0.61
N ASP A 61 -0.16 -14.11 -1.56
CA ASP A 61 0.07 -14.62 -2.92
C ASP A 61 0.67 -13.55 -3.84
N PHE A 62 0.46 -12.28 -3.50
CA PHE A 62 1.06 -11.13 -4.18
C PHE A 62 1.22 -9.95 -3.22
N TYR A 63 2.13 -9.05 -3.60
CA TYR A 63 2.43 -7.83 -2.84
C TYR A 63 2.37 -6.63 -3.78
N ILE A 64 1.57 -5.64 -3.42
CA ILE A 64 1.56 -4.32 -4.02
C ILE A 64 2.19 -3.38 -2.99
N ILE A 65 3.35 -2.85 -3.32
CA ILE A 65 4.26 -2.12 -2.43
C ILE A 65 4.46 -0.73 -3.01
N THR A 66 4.78 0.24 -2.17
CA THR A 66 5.02 1.64 -2.58
C THR A 66 3.89 2.12 -3.48
N SER A 67 2.64 2.02 -2.97
CA SER A 67 1.43 2.44 -3.68
C SER A 67 1.34 1.96 -5.14
N GLY A 68 1.91 0.76 -5.43
CA GLY A 68 1.83 0.13 -6.75
C GLY A 68 3.00 0.40 -7.68
N ALA A 69 4.06 1.06 -7.22
CA ALA A 69 5.29 1.20 -8.01
C ALA A 69 6.13 -0.08 -8.05
N LEU A 70 5.93 -1.00 -7.09
CA LEU A 70 6.50 -2.34 -7.08
C LEU A 70 5.40 -3.37 -6.84
N ILE A 71 5.34 -4.41 -7.69
CA ILE A 71 4.42 -5.55 -7.55
C ILE A 71 5.24 -6.83 -7.59
N LEU A 72 5.05 -7.68 -6.58
CA LEU A 72 5.77 -8.96 -6.46
C LEU A 72 4.77 -10.12 -6.39
N ASP A 73 5.21 -11.30 -6.87
CA ASP A 73 4.51 -12.55 -6.63
C ASP A 73 4.82 -13.13 -5.24
N ARG A 74 4.22 -14.27 -4.91
CA ARG A 74 4.45 -15.01 -3.65
C ARG A 74 5.92 -15.37 -3.41
N ALA A 75 6.69 -15.61 -4.47
CA ALA A 75 8.11 -15.96 -4.41
C ALA A 75 9.02 -14.72 -4.44
N LEU A 76 8.41 -13.54 -4.34
CA LEU A 76 9.07 -12.23 -4.38
C LEU A 76 9.72 -11.91 -5.74
N HIS A 77 9.29 -12.57 -6.82
CA HIS A 77 9.69 -12.16 -8.16
C HIS A 77 8.90 -10.93 -8.61
N VAL A 78 9.56 -10.04 -9.33
CA VAL A 78 8.95 -8.80 -9.82
C VAL A 78 7.95 -9.11 -10.93
N ILE A 79 6.68 -8.73 -10.70
CA ILE A 79 5.62 -8.71 -11.72
C ILE A 79 5.64 -7.38 -12.47
N TYR A 80 5.84 -6.29 -11.74
CA TYR A 80 5.90 -4.93 -12.27
C TYR A 80 6.75 -4.04 -11.36
N GLU A 81 7.53 -3.16 -11.99
CA GLU A 81 8.23 -2.11 -11.27
C GLU A 81 8.30 -0.82 -12.11
N LYS A 82 8.33 0.31 -11.43
CA LYS A 82 8.52 1.63 -12.03
C LYS A 82 9.23 2.55 -11.04
N PHE A 83 10.21 3.29 -11.53
CA PHE A 83 11.03 4.18 -10.72
C PHE A 83 10.66 5.65 -10.94
N ILE A 84 10.84 6.46 -9.90
CA ILE A 84 10.80 7.93 -10.00
C ILE A 84 12.01 8.38 -10.81
N ASP A 85 11.80 9.40 -11.67
CA ASP A 85 12.89 10.08 -12.34
C ASP A 85 13.85 10.69 -11.30
N HIS A 86 15.16 10.49 -11.51
CA HIS A 86 16.18 10.92 -10.56
C HIS A 86 16.19 12.45 -10.34
N GLN A 87 15.88 13.25 -11.37
CA GLN A 87 15.81 14.70 -11.23
C GLN A 87 14.62 15.13 -10.36
N ILE A 88 13.50 14.44 -10.49
CA ILE A 88 12.30 14.68 -9.67
C ILE A 88 12.56 14.26 -8.22
N LEU A 89 13.18 13.09 -7.99
CA LEU A 89 13.58 12.65 -6.66
C LEU A 89 14.49 13.68 -6.00
N HIS A 90 15.47 14.19 -6.73
CA HIS A 90 16.38 15.24 -6.29
C HIS A 90 15.65 16.54 -5.90
N GLN A 91 14.70 17.00 -6.75
CA GLN A 91 13.92 18.19 -6.46
C GLN A 91 13.07 18.01 -5.18
N LEU A 92 12.38 16.88 -5.04
CA LEU A 92 11.57 16.59 -3.86
C LEU A 92 12.43 16.52 -2.59
N PHE A 93 13.57 15.82 -2.65
CA PHE A 93 14.45 15.68 -1.50
C PHE A 93 14.91 17.05 -0.98
N TYR A 94 15.50 17.89 -1.83
CA TYR A 94 16.01 19.20 -1.40
C TYR A 94 14.90 20.21 -1.08
N GLN A 95 13.70 20.02 -1.61
CA GLN A 95 12.57 20.86 -1.23
C GLN A 95 12.05 20.54 0.17
N TYR A 96 12.11 19.25 0.61
CA TYR A 96 11.42 18.80 1.83
C TYR A 96 12.36 18.36 2.96
N ASN A 97 13.66 18.16 2.75
CA ASN A 97 14.61 17.64 3.76
C ASN A 97 14.73 18.46 5.05
N GLN A 98 14.27 19.72 5.05
CA GLN A 98 14.25 20.61 6.22
C GLN A 98 12.86 20.65 6.89
N HIS A 99 11.82 20.08 6.27
CA HIS A 99 10.43 20.30 6.65
C HIS A 99 9.64 19.00 6.91
N ALA A 100 10.18 17.87 6.49
CA ALA A 100 9.56 16.56 6.65
C ALA A 100 10.62 15.49 6.89
N LEU A 101 10.25 14.42 7.58
CA LEU A 101 10.98 13.18 7.51
C LEU A 101 10.81 12.59 6.11
N ILE A 102 11.90 12.32 5.43
CA ILE A 102 11.89 11.70 4.09
C ILE A 102 12.23 10.22 4.22
N ILE A 103 11.43 9.38 3.56
CA ILE A 103 11.66 7.94 3.43
C ILE A 103 11.75 7.63 1.94
N ILE A 104 12.91 7.16 1.46
CA ILE A 104 13.12 6.76 0.07
C ILE A 104 12.94 5.24 -0.03
N HIS A 105 12.03 4.80 -0.86
CA HIS A 105 11.78 3.39 -1.17
C HIS A 105 12.64 2.98 -2.35
N ALA A 106 13.85 2.51 -2.06
CA ALA A 106 14.87 2.26 -3.08
C ALA A 106 14.76 0.86 -3.68
N SER A 107 15.43 0.67 -4.82
CA SER A 107 15.66 -0.63 -5.45
C SER A 107 16.46 -1.56 -4.53
N HIS A 108 16.62 -2.83 -4.93
CA HIS A 108 17.28 -3.85 -4.12
C HIS A 108 16.70 -4.02 -2.71
N HIS A 109 15.42 -3.63 -2.52
CA HIS A 109 14.70 -3.74 -1.25
C HIS A 109 15.28 -2.85 -0.13
N LEU A 110 15.94 -1.76 -0.48
CA LEU A 110 16.54 -0.84 0.47
C LEU A 110 15.58 0.31 0.82
N THR A 111 15.70 0.81 2.03
CA THR A 111 14.96 1.98 2.52
C THR A 111 15.94 2.96 3.13
N TYR A 112 15.85 4.23 2.74
CA TYR A 112 16.66 5.31 3.26
C TYR A 112 15.77 6.31 4.01
N LYS A 113 16.24 6.79 5.17
CA LYS A 113 15.53 7.79 5.99
C LYS A 113 16.46 8.95 6.33
N THR A 114 15.91 10.17 6.38
CA THR A 114 16.69 11.38 6.70
C THR A 114 16.83 11.64 8.20
N ASP A 115 16.06 10.98 9.05
CA ASP A 115 16.12 11.13 10.50
C ASP A 115 16.65 9.85 11.15
N LYS A 116 17.71 10.02 11.96
CA LYS A 116 18.38 8.93 12.67
C LYS A 116 17.49 8.25 13.71
N GLU A 117 16.52 8.96 14.30
CA GLU A 117 15.63 8.40 15.32
C GLU A 117 14.66 7.37 14.72
N PHE A 118 14.43 7.43 13.40
CA PHE A 118 13.56 6.52 12.68
C PHE A 118 14.30 5.44 11.87
N VAL A 119 15.63 5.34 12.01
CA VAL A 119 16.43 4.30 11.34
C VAL A 119 16.35 3.02 12.17
N GLU A 120 15.72 2.00 11.60
CA GLU A 120 15.66 0.63 12.12
C GLU A 120 16.77 -0.22 11.49
N ASP A 121 16.94 -1.47 11.95
CA ASP A 121 18.02 -2.37 11.50
C ASP A 121 18.12 -2.54 9.97
N ASP A 122 16.98 -2.46 9.26
CA ASP A 122 16.91 -2.64 7.81
C ASP A 122 16.82 -1.31 7.02
N CYS A 123 17.11 -0.18 7.66
CA CYS A 123 17.04 1.14 7.05
C CYS A 123 18.42 1.82 7.08
N TYR A 124 18.68 2.65 6.08
CA TYR A 124 19.90 3.43 5.97
C TYR A 124 19.65 4.91 6.24
N LEU A 125 20.54 5.56 6.97
CA LEU A 125 20.51 7.01 7.14
C LEU A 125 21.03 7.68 5.85
N ILE A 126 20.30 8.67 5.35
CA ILE A 126 20.72 9.51 4.24
C ILE A 126 20.62 10.98 4.63
N SER A 127 21.73 11.71 4.50
CA SER A 127 21.79 13.15 4.78
C SER A 127 21.87 13.99 3.52
N ASP A 128 22.36 13.42 2.44
CA ASP A 128 22.46 14.06 1.13
C ASP A 128 22.18 13.05 0.02
N LEU A 129 21.47 13.49 -1.02
CA LEU A 129 21.14 12.62 -2.16
C LEU A 129 22.36 12.31 -3.06
N GLN A 130 23.48 13.02 -2.88
CA GLN A 130 24.74 12.69 -3.56
C GLN A 130 25.28 11.31 -3.16
N ASP A 131 24.88 10.80 -1.98
CA ASP A 131 25.24 9.47 -1.49
C ASP A 131 24.26 8.37 -1.93
N PHE A 132 23.24 8.74 -2.73
CA PHE A 132 22.21 7.83 -3.21
C PHE A 132 22.47 7.41 -4.66
N GLU A 133 22.97 6.21 -4.84
CA GLU A 133 23.31 5.64 -6.17
C GLU A 133 22.21 4.73 -6.75
N ASP A 134 21.20 4.38 -5.94
CA ASP A 134 20.12 3.47 -6.32
C ASP A 134 19.02 4.15 -7.16
N SER A 135 18.08 3.35 -7.66
CA SER A 135 16.81 3.81 -8.18
C SER A 135 15.75 3.80 -7.09
N ALA A 136 14.81 4.75 -7.09
CA ALA A 136 13.73 4.82 -6.13
C ALA A 136 12.39 4.47 -6.76
N TYR A 137 11.64 3.55 -6.15
CA TYR A 137 10.24 3.25 -6.49
C TYR A 137 9.31 4.39 -6.09
N GLY A 138 9.60 5.04 -4.98
CA GLY A 138 8.82 6.10 -4.40
C GLY A 138 9.55 6.83 -3.29
N ILE A 139 8.90 7.86 -2.77
CA ILE A 139 9.35 8.64 -1.62
C ILE A 139 8.14 8.95 -0.75
N SER A 140 8.25 8.72 0.56
CA SER A 140 7.25 9.18 1.52
C SER A 140 7.77 10.40 2.28
N LEU A 141 6.91 11.39 2.49
CA LEU A 141 7.15 12.59 3.27
C LEU A 141 6.25 12.55 4.50
N VAL A 142 6.83 12.58 5.70
CA VAL A 142 6.06 12.60 6.96
C VAL A 142 6.15 13.99 7.57
N PHE A 143 5.00 14.61 7.80
CA PHE A 143 4.85 15.96 8.36
C PHE A 143 4.41 15.90 9.82
N HIS A 144 4.29 17.05 10.46
CA HIS A 144 3.83 17.15 11.84
C HIS A 144 2.31 17.09 11.98
N ASP A 145 1.57 17.32 10.87
CA ASP A 145 0.11 17.34 10.88
C ASP A 145 -0.51 17.04 9.50
N GLU A 146 -1.75 16.55 9.54
CA GLU A 146 -2.53 16.16 8.36
C GLU A 146 -2.86 17.34 7.42
N THR A 147 -3.02 18.56 7.96
CA THR A 147 -3.36 19.74 7.17
C THR A 147 -2.21 20.12 6.25
N THR A 148 -0.99 20.12 6.79
CA THR A 148 0.24 20.36 6.02
C THR A 148 0.41 19.28 4.94
N ALA A 149 0.22 18.01 5.29
CA ALA A 149 0.29 16.90 4.34
C ALA A 149 -0.73 17.09 3.20
N LEU A 150 -1.97 17.47 3.50
CA LEU A 150 -2.99 17.72 2.48
C LEU A 150 -2.59 18.84 1.51
N GLN A 151 -2.13 19.98 2.05
CA GLN A 151 -1.74 21.14 1.24
C GLN A 151 -0.55 20.81 0.33
N GLU A 152 0.48 20.15 0.86
CA GLU A 152 1.65 19.76 0.09
C GLU A 152 1.33 18.65 -0.93
N THR A 153 0.41 17.71 -0.63
CA THR A 153 -0.09 16.73 -1.62
C THR A 153 -0.70 17.45 -2.83
N GLN A 154 -1.57 18.44 -2.60
CA GLN A 154 -2.19 19.20 -3.69
C GLN A 154 -1.15 19.97 -4.51
N LYS A 155 -0.19 20.60 -3.84
CA LYS A 155 0.89 21.36 -4.48
C LYS A 155 1.81 20.47 -5.33
N ILE A 156 2.20 19.29 -4.81
CA ILE A 156 3.01 18.31 -5.54
C ILE A 156 2.28 17.88 -6.81
N ASN A 157 1.01 17.47 -6.71
CA ASN A 157 0.21 17.02 -7.85
C ASN A 157 -0.05 18.12 -8.88
N GLN A 158 -0.04 19.40 -8.48
CA GLN A 158 -0.15 20.53 -9.40
C GLN A 158 1.17 20.83 -10.11
N THR A 159 2.29 20.67 -9.40
CA THR A 159 3.63 21.05 -9.86
C THR A 159 4.26 19.99 -10.76
N PHE A 160 4.19 18.73 -10.36
CA PHE A 160 4.83 17.61 -11.06
C PHE A 160 3.80 16.81 -11.86
N LYS A 161 4.06 16.56 -13.13
CA LYS A 161 3.17 15.79 -14.01
C LYS A 161 3.58 14.33 -14.17
N GLU A 162 4.81 14.01 -13.81
CA GLU A 162 5.46 12.71 -13.94
C GLU A 162 5.27 11.80 -12.73
N ILE A 163 4.71 12.34 -11.65
CA ILE A 163 4.46 11.63 -10.39
C ILE A 163 3.01 11.80 -9.93
N GLU A 164 2.61 10.99 -8.97
CA GLU A 164 1.35 11.09 -8.23
C GLU A 164 1.65 11.06 -6.73
N ALA A 165 1.01 11.93 -5.98
CA ALA A 165 1.10 12.03 -4.54
C ALA A 165 -0.24 11.68 -3.90
N PHE A 166 -0.21 10.81 -2.90
CA PHE A 166 -1.37 10.34 -2.14
C PHE A 166 -1.17 10.67 -0.66
N GLN A 167 -2.11 11.41 -0.08
CA GLN A 167 -2.08 11.66 1.36
C GLN A 167 -2.49 10.41 2.14
N ASN A 168 -1.76 10.13 3.21
CA ASN A 168 -2.11 9.15 4.24
C ASN A 168 -1.90 9.80 5.62
N LYS A 169 -2.97 10.37 6.20
CA LYS A 169 -2.93 11.16 7.44
C LYS A 169 -1.91 12.30 7.35
N ASP A 170 -0.87 12.27 8.18
CA ASP A 170 0.23 13.24 8.24
C ASP A 170 1.36 12.95 7.25
N SER A 171 1.23 11.90 6.44
CA SER A 171 2.23 11.52 5.43
C SER A 171 1.69 11.62 4.01
N ILE A 172 2.63 11.67 3.06
CA ILE A 172 2.38 11.69 1.61
C ILE A 172 3.22 10.59 0.97
N ASP A 173 2.57 9.68 0.27
CA ASP A 173 3.25 8.71 -0.60
C ASP A 173 3.33 9.25 -2.01
N ILE A 174 4.53 9.35 -2.57
CA ILE A 174 4.80 9.89 -3.90
C ILE A 174 5.40 8.78 -4.76
N VAL A 175 4.77 8.53 -5.90
CA VAL A 175 5.14 7.45 -6.82
C VAL A 175 5.16 7.95 -8.28
N PRO A 176 5.76 7.21 -9.21
CA PRO A 176 5.70 7.56 -10.63
C PRO A 176 4.27 7.63 -11.14
N LYS A 177 4.01 8.55 -12.07
CA LYS A 177 2.71 8.70 -12.74
C LYS A 177 2.19 7.39 -13.30
N GLY A 178 0.91 7.10 -13.04
CA GLY A 178 0.26 5.86 -13.44
C GLY A 178 0.57 4.67 -12.51
N CYS A 179 1.14 4.94 -11.33
CA CYS A 179 1.19 4.01 -10.22
C CYS A 179 0.15 4.43 -9.17
N SER A 180 -0.66 3.49 -8.74
CA SER A 180 -1.59 3.60 -7.62
C SER A 180 -1.98 2.20 -7.17
N LYS A 181 -2.55 2.06 -5.98
CA LYS A 181 -3.10 0.78 -5.52
C LYS A 181 -4.09 0.20 -6.54
N GLY A 182 -4.94 1.03 -7.14
CA GLY A 182 -5.93 0.60 -8.15
C GLY A 182 -5.31 0.14 -9.47
N GLU A 183 -4.35 0.89 -10.02
CA GLU A 183 -3.67 0.49 -11.25
C GLU A 183 -2.83 -0.79 -11.06
N ALA A 184 -2.22 -0.95 -9.88
CA ALA A 184 -1.50 -2.17 -9.53
C ALA A 184 -2.42 -3.39 -9.48
N LEU A 185 -3.63 -3.23 -8.91
CA LEU A 185 -4.61 -4.32 -8.86
C LEU A 185 -5.11 -4.74 -10.24
N LYS A 186 -5.23 -3.82 -11.20
CA LYS A 186 -5.53 -4.19 -12.59
C LYS A 186 -4.43 -5.10 -13.17
N ARG A 187 -3.15 -4.76 -12.93
CA ARG A 187 -2.00 -5.58 -13.36
C ARG A 187 -2.00 -6.95 -12.69
N VAL A 188 -2.27 -7.02 -11.39
CA VAL A 188 -2.40 -8.28 -10.65
C VAL A 188 -3.55 -9.12 -11.20
N LYS A 189 -4.72 -8.49 -11.46
CA LYS A 189 -5.91 -9.14 -12.05
C LYS A 189 -5.57 -9.77 -13.40
N ASP A 190 -4.85 -9.04 -14.24
CA ASP A 190 -4.41 -9.52 -15.56
C ASP A 190 -3.35 -10.62 -15.45
N TYR A 191 -2.37 -10.46 -14.57
CA TYR A 191 -1.27 -11.43 -14.42
C TYR A 191 -1.76 -12.80 -13.94
N TYR A 192 -2.61 -12.83 -12.93
CA TYR A 192 -3.18 -14.06 -12.38
C TYR A 192 -4.46 -14.52 -13.07
N GLN A 193 -4.98 -13.78 -14.05
CA GLN A 193 -6.28 -14.05 -14.71
C GLN A 193 -7.43 -14.13 -13.69
N ILE A 194 -7.44 -13.20 -12.72
CA ILE A 194 -8.47 -13.13 -11.67
C ILE A 194 -9.80 -12.72 -12.29
N THR A 195 -10.85 -13.51 -12.01
CA THR A 195 -12.20 -13.25 -12.54
C THR A 195 -13.06 -12.40 -11.60
N SER A 196 -12.76 -12.42 -10.30
CA SER A 196 -13.43 -11.59 -9.29
C SER A 196 -12.40 -11.11 -8.26
N LEU A 197 -12.22 -9.81 -8.18
CA LEU A 197 -11.26 -9.14 -7.29
C LEU A 197 -11.99 -8.31 -6.25
N ALA A 198 -11.78 -8.64 -4.98
CA ALA A 198 -12.21 -7.83 -3.86
C ALA A 198 -11.05 -6.97 -3.34
N GLY A 199 -11.38 -5.82 -2.74
CA GLY A 199 -10.41 -4.96 -2.06
C GLY A 199 -10.98 -4.45 -0.76
N ILE A 200 -10.15 -4.44 0.30
CA ILE A 200 -10.50 -3.88 1.61
C ILE A 200 -9.49 -2.85 2.06
N GLY A 201 -9.98 -1.69 2.52
CA GLY A 201 -9.18 -0.57 3.01
C GLY A 201 -9.99 0.34 3.92
N ASP A 202 -9.30 1.22 4.68
CA ASP A 202 -9.90 2.04 5.74
C ASP A 202 -9.81 3.55 5.50
N SER A 203 -8.97 4.01 4.58
CA SER A 203 -8.63 5.43 4.47
C SER A 203 -8.57 5.97 3.03
N TYR A 204 -8.40 7.27 2.87
CA TYR A 204 -8.48 7.95 1.57
C TYR A 204 -7.44 7.48 0.55
N ASN A 205 -6.27 6.99 0.98
CA ASN A 205 -5.26 6.42 0.10
C ASN A 205 -5.72 5.09 -0.55
N ASP A 206 -6.81 4.47 -0.04
CA ASP A 206 -7.43 3.27 -0.60
C ASP A 206 -8.48 3.57 -1.67
N LEU A 207 -8.86 4.82 -1.84
CA LEU A 207 -9.90 5.22 -2.80
C LEU A 207 -9.62 4.67 -4.21
N SER A 208 -8.35 4.74 -4.65
CA SER A 208 -7.96 4.19 -5.96
C SER A 208 -8.10 2.68 -6.03
N MET A 209 -7.86 1.94 -4.93
CA MET A 209 -8.09 0.50 -4.83
C MET A 209 -9.58 0.20 -4.90
N LEU A 210 -10.38 0.80 -4.00
CA LEU A 210 -11.80 0.52 -3.83
C LEU A 210 -12.63 0.86 -5.07
N THR A 211 -12.21 1.86 -5.85
CA THR A 211 -12.88 2.21 -7.13
C THR A 211 -12.48 1.33 -8.32
N ASN A 212 -11.47 0.46 -8.18
CA ASN A 212 -10.95 -0.38 -9.27
C ASN A 212 -11.03 -1.88 -9.00
N VAL A 213 -11.79 -2.31 -8.00
CA VAL A 213 -12.10 -3.71 -7.71
C VAL A 213 -13.56 -4.03 -8.00
N ASP A 214 -13.87 -5.33 -8.19
CA ASP A 214 -15.25 -5.77 -8.44
C ASP A 214 -16.10 -5.74 -7.16
N ILE A 215 -15.47 -5.99 -5.99
CA ILE A 215 -16.11 -6.04 -4.68
C ILE A 215 -15.34 -5.14 -3.71
N PRO A 216 -15.68 -3.84 -3.63
CA PRO A 216 -15.07 -2.92 -2.68
C PRO A 216 -15.67 -3.10 -1.28
N ILE A 217 -14.79 -3.17 -0.28
CA ILE A 217 -15.12 -3.40 1.13
C ILE A 217 -14.40 -2.34 1.98
N THR A 218 -15.08 -1.79 2.98
CA THR A 218 -14.46 -0.91 3.96
C THR A 218 -14.95 -1.23 5.38
N PHE A 219 -14.49 -0.47 6.36
CA PHE A 219 -14.89 -0.65 7.75
C PHE A 219 -16.13 0.20 8.09
N VAL A 220 -16.87 -0.22 9.11
CA VAL A 220 -18.06 0.50 9.59
C VAL A 220 -17.75 1.89 10.14
N ASP A 221 -16.53 2.11 10.59
CA ASP A 221 -16.01 3.37 11.13
C ASP A 221 -15.08 4.13 10.15
N ALA A 222 -14.97 3.65 8.91
CA ALA A 222 -14.24 4.34 7.85
C ALA A 222 -14.92 5.67 7.46
N PRO A 223 -14.20 6.61 6.82
CA PRO A 223 -14.80 7.85 6.32
C PRO A 223 -16.03 7.59 5.45
N GLN A 224 -17.08 8.43 5.58
CA GLN A 224 -18.35 8.27 4.86
C GLN A 224 -18.16 8.17 3.35
N THR A 225 -17.19 8.90 2.79
CA THR A 225 -16.86 8.85 1.36
C THR A 225 -16.40 7.48 0.88
N LEU A 226 -15.76 6.68 1.74
CA LEU A 226 -15.39 5.31 1.42
C LEU A 226 -16.60 4.38 1.57
N GLN A 227 -17.42 4.59 2.62
CA GLN A 227 -18.64 3.81 2.82
C GLN A 227 -19.61 3.98 1.64
N ASP A 228 -19.74 5.18 1.09
CA ASP A 228 -20.65 5.48 -0.04
C ASP A 228 -20.31 4.75 -1.33
N ILE A 229 -19.05 4.32 -1.50
CA ILE A 229 -18.56 3.63 -2.71
C ILE A 229 -18.34 2.12 -2.52
N THR A 230 -18.58 1.60 -1.32
CA THR A 230 -18.28 0.21 -0.98
C THR A 230 -19.55 -0.62 -0.82
N LEU A 231 -19.46 -1.92 -1.14
CA LEU A 231 -20.60 -2.86 -1.07
C LEU A 231 -20.80 -3.42 0.33
N TYR A 232 -19.70 -3.58 1.09
CA TYR A 232 -19.74 -4.16 2.43
C TYR A 232 -19.01 -3.28 3.41
N HIS A 233 -19.58 -3.13 4.61
CA HIS A 233 -18.97 -2.47 5.76
C HIS A 233 -18.77 -3.53 6.84
N VAL A 234 -17.52 -3.73 7.27
CA VAL A 234 -17.10 -4.83 8.14
C VAL A 234 -16.32 -4.36 9.36
N HIS A 235 -16.10 -5.25 10.31
CA HIS A 235 -15.29 -4.98 11.51
C HIS A 235 -13.90 -5.63 11.43
N SER A 236 -13.65 -6.52 10.45
CA SER A 236 -12.39 -7.24 10.30
C SER A 236 -12.21 -7.82 8.89
N VAL A 237 -10.98 -8.19 8.54
CA VAL A 237 -10.68 -8.91 7.30
C VAL A 237 -11.35 -10.30 7.32
N ALA A 238 -11.45 -10.94 8.48
CA ALA A 238 -12.15 -12.23 8.62
C ALA A 238 -13.65 -12.11 8.25
N GLU A 239 -14.30 -11.02 8.66
CA GLU A 239 -15.70 -10.75 8.28
C GLU A 239 -15.84 -10.46 6.78
N ALA A 240 -14.90 -9.70 6.19
CA ALA A 240 -14.86 -9.48 4.75
C ALA A 240 -14.78 -10.81 3.98
N ILE A 241 -13.89 -11.72 4.37
CA ILE A 241 -13.76 -13.05 3.77
C ILE A 241 -15.05 -13.87 3.94
N ALA A 242 -15.73 -13.78 5.08
CA ALA A 242 -17.00 -14.46 5.28
C ALA A 242 -18.09 -13.95 4.34
N ASN A 243 -18.18 -12.65 4.10
CA ASN A 243 -19.11 -12.03 3.17
C ASN A 243 -18.85 -12.44 1.71
N LEU A 244 -17.58 -12.54 1.30
CA LEU A 244 -17.19 -13.02 -0.04
C LEU A 244 -17.65 -14.46 -0.29
N LYS A 245 -17.63 -15.32 0.71
CA LYS A 245 -18.13 -16.71 0.61
C LYS A 245 -19.66 -16.78 0.42
N CYS A 246 -20.38 -15.83 0.97
CA CYS A 246 -21.83 -15.73 0.77
C CYS A 246 -22.17 -15.21 -0.63
N TYR A 247 -21.42 -14.23 -1.13
CA TYR A 247 -21.56 -13.68 -2.47
C TYR A 247 -21.46 -14.77 -3.57
N ASN A 248 -20.47 -15.65 -3.46
CA ASN A 248 -20.23 -16.74 -4.41
C ASN A 248 -21.30 -17.86 -4.43
N LYS A 249 -22.20 -17.89 -3.45
CA LYS A 249 -23.30 -18.88 -3.42
C LYS A 249 -24.58 -18.41 -4.12
N ILE A 250 -24.61 -17.15 -4.54
CA ILE A 250 -25.78 -16.50 -5.15
C ILE A 250 -25.65 -16.46 -6.68
N GLU A 251 -24.43 -16.63 -7.22
CA GLU A 251 -24.16 -16.84 -8.65
C GLU A 251 -24.07 -18.35 -9.01
#